data_3c82e14cd73e5062921a349ec7ffacd0
#
_entry.id   3c82e14cd73e5062921a349ec7ffacd0
#
_cell.length_a   1.000
_cell.length_b   1.000
_cell.length_c   1.000
_cell.angle_alpha   90.00
_cell.angle_beta   90.00
_cell.angle_gamma   90.00
#
_symmetry.space_group_name_H-M   'P 1'
#
loop_
_entity.id
_entity.type
_entity.pdbx_description
1 polymer ?
#
loop_
_entity_poly.entity_id
_entity_poly.type
_entity_poly.pdbx_seq_one_letter_code
_entity_poly.pdbx_strand_id
1 'polypeptide(L)'
;MILDILEIVKNYKIKGVFHIGAHLAEEKKWYKSNNINNIVWFEANPNYENIIKSNVGEDKVIMCGVGNKNDIIPFNIANNGQSSSFLEFGTHLEEHPNINFSEIKLIQVKKMTDIVSEHNIDINNYNFLNIDIQGYELEALKGFDNLLNNFDIIYTEVNEKELYRNCPLIADIDNYLHNFNFIRKLTNITEYGWGDALYIKNTI
;
A
#
# COMPACT_ATOMS: atom_id res chain seq x y z
N MET A 1 6.94 4.03 -6.67
CA MET A 1 7.04 2.75 -7.45
C MET A 1 8.41 2.67 -8.11
N ILE A 2 9.20 1.65 -7.81
CA ILE A 2 10.54 1.44 -8.41
C ILE A 2 10.55 0.40 -9.54
N LEU A 3 9.49 -0.43 -9.66
CA LEU A 3 9.30 -1.33 -10.80
C LEU A 3 8.60 -0.62 -11.96
N ASP A 4 9.14 -0.78 -13.17
CA ASP A 4 8.37 -0.45 -14.39
C ASP A 4 7.40 -1.61 -14.70
N ILE A 5 6.12 -1.39 -14.38
CA ILE A 5 5.05 -2.37 -14.57
C ILE A 5 4.22 -2.09 -15.84
N LEU A 6 4.58 -1.07 -16.61
CA LEU A 6 3.75 -0.56 -17.71
C LEU A 6 3.40 -1.64 -18.74
N GLU A 7 4.40 -2.44 -19.15
CA GLU A 7 4.19 -3.48 -20.15
C GLU A 7 3.26 -4.60 -19.65
N ILE A 8 3.21 -4.85 -18.35
CA ILE A 8 2.27 -5.82 -17.77
C ILE A 8 0.89 -5.21 -17.65
N VAL A 9 0.81 -4.01 -17.07
CA VAL A 9 -0.47 -3.31 -16.81
C VAL A 9 -1.24 -3.03 -18.11
N LYS A 10 -0.56 -2.75 -19.22
CA LYS A 10 -1.18 -2.59 -20.55
C LYS A 10 -1.98 -3.81 -21.01
N ASN A 11 -1.63 -5.01 -20.56
CA ASN A 11 -2.35 -6.23 -20.91
C ASN A 11 -3.64 -6.42 -20.09
N TYR A 12 -3.90 -5.54 -19.11
CA TYR A 12 -5.07 -5.58 -18.25
C TYR A 12 -5.93 -4.34 -18.45
N LYS A 13 -7.24 -4.54 -18.50
CA LYS A 13 -8.17 -3.41 -18.42
C LYS A 13 -8.33 -2.97 -16.98
N ILE A 14 -7.55 -1.97 -16.57
CA ILE A 14 -7.67 -1.41 -15.23
C ILE A 14 -9.00 -0.67 -15.09
N LYS A 15 -9.84 -1.11 -14.15
CA LYS A 15 -11.12 -0.50 -13.81
C LYS A 15 -10.95 0.65 -12.83
N GLY A 16 -10.09 0.45 -11.84
CA GLY A 16 -9.74 1.42 -10.82
C GLY A 16 -8.68 0.88 -9.88
N VAL A 17 -8.15 1.76 -9.06
CA VAL A 17 -7.04 1.51 -8.14
C VAL A 17 -7.44 1.81 -6.71
N PHE A 18 -7.09 0.93 -5.79
CA PHE A 18 -6.91 1.26 -4.38
C PHE A 18 -5.42 1.53 -4.16
N HIS A 19 -5.09 2.73 -3.74
CA HIS A 19 -3.73 3.16 -3.43
C HIS A 19 -3.59 3.38 -1.92
N ILE A 20 -2.91 2.47 -1.24
CA ILE A 20 -2.74 2.45 0.21
C ILE A 20 -1.32 2.92 0.54
N GLY A 21 -1.22 4.01 1.31
CA GLY A 21 0.01 4.76 1.52
C GLY A 21 0.15 5.87 0.47
N ALA A 22 -0.82 6.80 0.46
CA ALA A 22 -0.88 7.84 -0.58
C ALA A 22 0.29 8.82 -0.52
N HIS A 23 0.90 9.03 0.65
CA HIS A 23 1.91 10.06 0.91
C HIS A 23 1.46 11.41 0.32
N LEU A 24 2.10 11.91 -0.73
CA LEU A 24 1.69 13.13 -1.45
C LEU A 24 0.93 12.84 -2.75
N ALA A 25 0.56 11.58 -3.00
CA ALA A 25 -0.12 11.09 -4.20
C ALA A 25 0.67 11.36 -5.50
N GLU A 26 1.99 11.16 -5.48
CA GLU A 26 2.88 11.40 -6.60
C GLU A 26 2.53 10.54 -7.81
N GLU A 27 2.03 9.32 -7.59
CA GLU A 27 1.61 8.37 -8.63
C GLU A 27 0.37 8.84 -9.42
N LYS A 28 -0.35 9.87 -8.95
CA LYS A 28 -1.50 10.43 -9.69
C LYS A 28 -1.15 10.79 -11.13
N LYS A 29 0.04 11.33 -11.38
CA LYS A 29 0.51 11.68 -12.72
C LYS A 29 0.71 10.43 -13.59
N TRP A 30 1.28 9.38 -13.01
CA TRP A 30 1.49 8.11 -13.70
C TRP A 30 0.15 7.44 -14.03
N TYR A 31 -0.78 7.37 -13.08
CA TYR A 31 -2.13 6.84 -13.31
C TYR A 31 -2.84 7.58 -14.46
N LYS A 32 -2.84 8.91 -14.40
CA LYS A 32 -3.48 9.75 -15.41
C LYS A 32 -2.86 9.53 -16.80
N SER A 33 -1.54 9.44 -16.92
CA SER A 33 -0.85 9.23 -18.21
C SER A 33 -1.16 7.86 -18.82
N ASN A 34 -1.61 6.90 -18.00
CA ASN A 34 -2.02 5.57 -18.43
C ASN A 34 -3.55 5.40 -18.49
N ASN A 35 -4.31 6.50 -18.51
CA ASN A 35 -5.78 6.53 -18.56
C ASN A 35 -6.47 5.82 -17.37
N ILE A 36 -5.81 5.74 -16.22
CA ILE A 36 -6.36 5.23 -14.97
C ILE A 36 -6.88 6.42 -14.17
N ASN A 37 -8.21 6.59 -14.13
CA ASN A 37 -8.84 7.78 -13.57
C ASN A 37 -9.73 7.50 -12.35
N ASN A 38 -10.00 6.24 -12.02
CA ASN A 38 -10.82 5.84 -10.88
C ASN A 38 -9.91 5.36 -9.74
N ILE A 39 -9.62 6.22 -8.77
CA ILE A 39 -8.65 5.92 -7.71
C ILE A 39 -9.27 6.27 -6.36
N VAL A 40 -9.07 5.39 -5.38
CA VAL A 40 -9.28 5.68 -3.97
C VAL A 40 -7.94 5.70 -3.28
N TRP A 41 -7.64 6.81 -2.62
CA TRP A 41 -6.41 7.05 -1.90
C TRP A 41 -6.61 6.84 -0.41
N PHE A 42 -5.72 6.07 0.22
CA PHE A 42 -5.73 5.82 1.66
C PHE A 42 -4.43 6.31 2.27
N GLU A 43 -4.53 7.08 3.35
CA GLU A 43 -3.35 7.62 4.04
C GLU A 43 -3.57 7.63 5.55
N ALA A 44 -2.57 7.13 6.29
CA ALA A 44 -2.59 7.09 7.75
C ALA A 44 -2.12 8.41 8.38
N ASN A 45 -1.16 9.10 7.73
CA ASN A 45 -0.59 10.33 8.25
C ASN A 45 -1.54 11.53 8.06
N PRO A 46 -2.17 12.05 9.15
CA PRO A 46 -3.14 13.13 9.03
C PRO A 46 -2.51 14.47 8.59
N ASN A 47 -1.17 14.60 8.65
CA ASN A 47 -0.48 15.81 8.23
C ASN A 47 -0.56 16.00 6.70
N TYR A 48 -0.87 14.95 5.93
CA TYR A 48 -0.92 15.00 4.47
C TYR A 48 -2.31 15.22 3.88
N GLU A 49 -3.38 15.20 4.69
CA GLU A 49 -4.75 15.28 4.20
C GLU A 49 -4.99 16.41 3.19
N ASN A 50 -4.61 17.64 3.55
CA ASN A 50 -4.85 18.80 2.71
C ASN A 50 -4.02 18.77 1.42
N ILE A 51 -2.79 18.25 1.50
CA ILE A 51 -1.88 18.17 0.35
C ILE A 51 -2.39 17.12 -0.63
N ILE A 52 -2.76 15.93 -0.13
CA ILE A 52 -3.32 14.85 -0.95
C ILE A 52 -4.57 15.36 -1.68
N LYS A 53 -5.56 15.91 -0.95
CA LYS A 53 -6.80 16.45 -1.54
C LYS A 53 -6.52 17.49 -2.62
N SER A 54 -5.51 18.35 -2.43
CA SER A 54 -5.10 19.33 -3.46
C SER A 54 -4.52 18.64 -4.70
N ASN A 55 -3.71 17.58 -4.52
CA ASN A 55 -3.01 16.91 -5.61
C ASN A 55 -3.91 15.98 -6.43
N VAL A 56 -4.89 15.35 -5.79
CA VAL A 56 -5.76 14.36 -6.45
C VAL A 56 -7.06 14.96 -7.01
N GLY A 57 -7.45 16.14 -6.54
CA GLY A 57 -8.68 16.82 -6.98
C GLY A 57 -9.94 16.13 -6.47
N GLU A 58 -10.77 15.62 -7.39
CA GLU A 58 -12.07 14.99 -7.06
C GLU A 58 -11.96 13.51 -6.66
N ASP A 59 -10.77 12.91 -6.71
CA ASP A 59 -10.60 11.52 -6.29
C ASP A 59 -10.97 11.36 -4.80
N LYS A 60 -11.47 10.19 -4.45
CA LYS A 60 -11.79 9.88 -3.06
C LYS A 60 -10.51 9.71 -2.24
N VAL A 61 -10.43 10.42 -1.11
CA VAL A 61 -9.35 10.29 -0.11
C VAL A 61 -9.95 9.82 1.21
N ILE A 62 -9.38 8.79 1.79
CA ILE A 62 -9.79 8.20 3.08
C ILE A 62 -8.60 8.25 4.02
N MET A 63 -8.75 9.03 5.10
CA MET A 63 -7.70 9.22 6.11
C MET A 63 -7.84 8.19 7.21
N CYS A 64 -7.16 7.06 7.07
CA CYS A 64 -7.04 6.02 8.09
C CYS A 64 -5.88 5.06 7.76
N GLY A 65 -5.42 4.32 8.75
CA GLY A 65 -4.60 3.12 8.50
C GLY A 65 -5.48 1.97 8.00
N VAL A 66 -4.89 1.12 7.17
CA VAL A 66 -5.52 -0.14 6.73
C VAL A 66 -4.83 -1.30 7.43
N GLY A 67 -5.59 -2.21 8.04
CA GLY A 67 -5.02 -3.37 8.75
C GLY A 67 -6.03 -4.48 8.98
N ASN A 68 -5.62 -5.52 9.71
CA ASN A 68 -6.41 -6.74 9.93
C ASN A 68 -7.50 -6.62 11.01
N LYS A 69 -7.57 -5.48 11.71
CA LYS A 69 -8.54 -5.21 12.79
C LYS A 69 -8.87 -3.74 12.85
N ASN A 70 -10.02 -3.42 13.46
CA ASN A 70 -10.39 -2.06 13.80
C ASN A 70 -9.79 -1.71 15.17
N ASP A 71 -8.88 -0.75 15.21
CA ASP A 71 -8.17 -0.37 16.42
C ASP A 71 -7.68 1.08 16.32
N ILE A 72 -7.23 1.64 17.44
CA ILE A 72 -6.51 2.92 17.47
C ILE A 72 -5.11 2.62 17.99
N ILE A 73 -4.11 2.71 17.13
CA ILE A 73 -2.74 2.32 17.44
C ILE A 73 -1.75 3.46 17.17
N PRO A 74 -0.58 3.46 17.87
CA PRO A 74 0.48 4.40 17.60
C PRO A 74 0.97 4.32 16.16
N PHE A 75 1.16 5.48 15.53
CA PHE A 75 1.76 5.65 14.21
C PHE A 75 2.98 6.56 14.36
N ASN A 76 4.13 6.07 13.98
CA ASN A 76 5.41 6.76 14.09
C ASN A 76 5.61 7.64 12.84
N ILE A 77 5.62 8.95 13.00
CA ILE A 77 5.83 9.91 11.92
C ILE A 77 7.33 10.20 11.80
N ALA A 78 7.92 9.82 10.67
CA ALA A 78 9.32 10.08 10.38
C ALA A 78 9.55 11.53 9.93
N ASN A 79 10.75 12.05 10.18
CA ASN A 79 11.15 13.40 9.81
C ASN A 79 11.16 13.67 8.29
N ASN A 80 11.30 12.62 7.46
CA ASN A 80 11.15 12.71 6.00
C ASN A 80 9.70 12.45 5.52
N GLY A 81 8.81 12.02 6.42
CA GLY A 81 7.42 11.67 6.14
C GLY A 81 7.21 10.33 5.46
N GLN A 82 8.02 9.99 4.46
CA GLN A 82 7.91 8.75 3.67
C GLN A 82 8.11 7.49 4.50
N SER A 83 9.09 7.49 5.41
CA SER A 83 9.41 6.35 6.28
C SER A 83 8.52 6.25 7.52
N SER A 84 7.36 6.90 7.52
CA SER A 84 6.39 6.82 8.64
C SER A 84 5.72 5.45 8.65
N SER A 85 5.57 4.83 9.83
CA SER A 85 5.09 3.45 9.93
C SER A 85 4.33 3.20 11.23
N PHE A 86 3.50 2.15 11.25
CA PHE A 86 2.95 1.56 12.48
C PHE A 86 3.98 0.71 13.24
N LEU A 87 5.14 0.45 12.64
CA LEU A 87 6.23 -0.35 13.19
C LEU A 87 7.42 0.53 13.58
N GLU A 88 8.29 0.00 14.44
CA GLU A 88 9.57 0.60 14.79
C GLU A 88 10.61 0.31 13.70
N PHE A 89 11.62 1.19 13.57
CA PHE A 89 12.74 0.91 12.68
C PHE A 89 13.51 -0.36 13.08
N GLY A 90 13.80 -1.18 12.09
CA GLY A 90 14.74 -2.31 12.15
C GLY A 90 16.06 -1.92 11.50
N THR A 91 16.40 -2.57 10.37
CA THR A 91 17.62 -2.27 9.59
C THR A 91 17.52 -1.00 8.75
N HIS A 92 16.36 -0.34 8.70
CA HIS A 92 16.13 0.92 7.95
C HIS A 92 17.23 1.98 8.22
N LEU A 93 17.71 2.06 9.46
CA LEU A 93 18.72 3.04 9.85
C LEU A 93 20.13 2.74 9.30
N GLU A 94 20.36 1.55 8.75
CA GLU A 94 21.64 1.20 8.06
C GLU A 94 21.77 1.99 6.75
N GLU A 95 20.64 2.12 6.00
CA GLU A 95 20.59 2.91 4.76
C GLU A 95 20.39 4.40 5.05
N HIS A 96 19.52 4.70 6.02
CA HIS A 96 19.07 6.05 6.30
C HIS A 96 19.33 6.49 7.76
N PRO A 97 20.60 6.65 8.17
CA PRO A 97 20.96 6.91 9.58
C PRO A 97 20.45 8.27 10.11
N ASN A 98 20.06 9.20 9.23
CA ASN A 98 19.55 10.52 9.59
C ASN A 98 18.01 10.56 9.70
N ILE A 99 17.33 9.46 9.35
CA ILE A 99 15.88 9.36 9.50
C ILE A 99 15.56 8.96 10.94
N ASN A 100 14.62 9.66 11.55
CA ASN A 100 14.14 9.36 12.89
C ASN A 100 12.64 9.65 12.99
N PHE A 101 11.99 9.08 13.99
CA PHE A 101 10.61 9.41 14.31
C PHE A 101 10.56 10.75 15.05
N SER A 102 9.87 11.72 14.49
CA SER A 102 9.73 13.07 15.03
C SER A 102 8.47 13.25 15.87
N GLU A 103 7.45 12.42 15.65
CA GLU A 103 6.16 12.49 16.31
C GLU A 103 5.51 11.11 16.35
N ILE A 104 4.66 10.86 17.35
CA ILE A 104 3.78 9.68 17.42
C ILE A 104 2.35 10.15 17.51
N LYS A 105 1.47 9.64 16.66
CA LYS A 105 0.04 9.90 16.69
C LYS A 105 -0.75 8.62 16.87
N LEU A 106 -1.87 8.70 17.58
CA LEU A 106 -2.84 7.61 17.62
C LEU A 106 -3.71 7.69 16.38
N ILE A 107 -3.65 6.66 15.55
CA ILE A 107 -4.36 6.60 14.26
C ILE A 107 -5.35 5.46 14.28
N GLN A 108 -6.55 5.73 13.75
CA GLN A 108 -7.54 4.69 13.53
C GLN A 108 -7.11 3.79 12.37
N VAL A 109 -6.95 2.50 12.67
CA VAL A 109 -6.75 1.44 11.69
C VAL A 109 -8.09 0.73 11.49
N LYS A 110 -8.42 0.41 10.26
CA LYS A 110 -9.66 -0.30 9.89
C LYS A 110 -9.39 -1.43 8.92
N LYS A 111 -10.26 -2.45 8.98
CA LYS A 111 -10.32 -3.44 7.91
C LYS A 111 -10.85 -2.84 6.63
N MET A 112 -10.32 -3.25 5.50
CA MET A 112 -10.80 -2.77 4.19
C MET A 112 -12.27 -3.13 3.96
N THR A 113 -12.72 -4.29 4.45
CA THR A 113 -14.14 -4.69 4.41
C THR A 113 -15.07 -3.66 5.03
N ASP A 114 -14.67 -3.06 6.17
CA ASP A 114 -15.47 -2.07 6.87
C ASP A 114 -15.38 -0.71 6.18
N ILE A 115 -14.19 -0.33 5.70
CA ILE A 115 -14.02 0.92 4.93
C ILE A 115 -14.88 0.91 3.67
N VAL A 116 -14.88 -0.18 2.91
CA VAL A 116 -15.69 -0.33 1.70
C VAL A 116 -17.18 -0.16 2.00
N SER A 117 -17.65 -0.77 3.10
CA SER A 117 -19.03 -0.66 3.56
C SER A 117 -19.40 0.76 4.02
N GLU A 118 -18.58 1.36 4.90
CA GLU A 118 -18.82 2.70 5.46
C GLU A 118 -18.86 3.79 4.40
N HIS A 119 -18.00 3.68 3.38
CA HIS A 119 -17.88 4.67 2.31
C HIS A 119 -18.72 4.34 1.07
N ASN A 120 -19.54 3.27 1.11
CA ASN A 120 -20.38 2.79 0.01
C ASN A 120 -19.58 2.63 -1.30
N ILE A 121 -18.41 1.99 -1.23
CA ILE A 121 -17.55 1.76 -2.39
C ILE A 121 -18.00 0.48 -3.10
N ASP A 122 -18.33 0.58 -4.39
CA ASP A 122 -18.56 -0.61 -5.20
C ASP A 122 -17.20 -1.21 -5.62
N ILE A 123 -16.79 -2.26 -4.91
CA ILE A 123 -15.51 -2.93 -5.11
C ILE A 123 -15.31 -3.47 -6.53
N ASN A 124 -16.39 -3.78 -7.26
CA ASN A 124 -16.30 -4.29 -8.63
C ASN A 124 -15.72 -3.29 -9.64
N ASN A 125 -15.64 -2.02 -9.25
CA ASN A 125 -15.03 -0.96 -10.04
C ASN A 125 -13.51 -0.84 -9.84
N TYR A 126 -12.89 -1.75 -9.06
CA TYR A 126 -11.47 -1.73 -8.75
C TYR A 126 -10.87 -3.11 -8.94
N ASN A 127 -9.72 -3.18 -9.61
CA ASN A 127 -9.01 -4.44 -9.86
C ASN A 127 -7.48 -4.30 -9.78
N PHE A 128 -6.98 -3.13 -9.41
CA PHE A 128 -5.57 -2.90 -9.15
C PHE A 128 -5.38 -2.37 -7.72
N LEU A 129 -4.56 -3.05 -6.93
CA LEU A 129 -4.20 -2.69 -5.57
C LEU A 129 -2.73 -2.29 -5.53
N ASN A 130 -2.45 -1.08 -5.06
CA ASN A 130 -1.11 -0.57 -4.79
C ASN A 130 -0.95 -0.36 -3.28
N ILE A 131 0.06 -0.96 -2.67
CA ILE A 131 0.32 -0.88 -1.22
C ILE A 131 1.78 -0.54 -0.98
N ASP A 132 2.02 0.58 -0.29
CA ASP A 132 3.33 0.99 0.20
C ASP A 132 3.11 1.70 1.56
N ILE A 133 3.22 0.95 2.63
CA ILE A 133 2.90 1.40 4.00
C ILE A 133 3.97 1.00 5.03
N GLN A 134 5.18 0.87 4.51
CA GLN A 134 6.40 0.83 5.29
C GLN A 134 6.41 -0.28 6.35
N GLY A 135 6.22 -1.52 5.86
CA GLY A 135 6.29 -2.75 6.65
C GLY A 135 4.95 -3.27 7.19
N TYR A 136 3.83 -2.59 6.95
CA TYR A 136 2.51 -3.01 7.46
C TYR A 136 1.64 -3.68 6.38
N GLU A 137 2.23 -4.04 5.22
CA GLU A 137 1.55 -4.52 4.00
C GLU A 137 0.75 -5.79 4.24
N LEU A 138 1.31 -6.78 4.94
CA LEU A 138 0.62 -8.03 5.21
C LEU A 138 -0.61 -7.84 6.10
N GLU A 139 -0.53 -6.93 7.07
CA GLU A 139 -1.66 -6.61 7.93
C GLU A 139 -2.78 -5.89 7.14
N ALA A 140 -2.41 -5.02 6.20
CA ALA A 140 -3.36 -4.41 5.28
C ALA A 140 -4.01 -5.48 4.39
N LEU A 141 -3.22 -6.35 3.76
CA LEU A 141 -3.72 -7.44 2.91
C LEU A 141 -4.71 -8.35 3.66
N LYS A 142 -4.42 -8.72 4.92
CA LYS A 142 -5.34 -9.48 5.78
C LYS A 142 -6.67 -8.75 6.02
N GLY A 143 -6.63 -7.40 6.10
CA GLY A 143 -7.83 -6.57 6.27
C GLY A 143 -8.78 -6.56 5.07
N PHE A 144 -8.31 -6.96 3.89
CA PHE A 144 -9.16 -7.14 2.72
C PHE A 144 -10.03 -8.39 2.79
N ASP A 145 -9.56 -9.44 3.47
CA ASP A 145 -10.26 -10.72 3.53
C ASP A 145 -10.66 -11.18 2.10
N ASN A 146 -11.87 -11.63 1.90
CA ASN A 146 -12.38 -12.07 0.60
C ASN A 146 -12.44 -10.98 -0.48
N LEU A 147 -12.35 -9.69 -0.14
CA LEU A 147 -12.28 -8.60 -1.12
C LEU A 147 -11.07 -8.70 -2.04
N LEU A 148 -9.96 -9.36 -1.62
CA LEU A 148 -8.81 -9.62 -2.48
C LEU A 148 -9.19 -10.37 -3.78
N ASN A 149 -10.29 -11.12 -3.76
CA ASN A 149 -10.77 -11.81 -4.95
C ASN A 149 -11.22 -10.88 -6.08
N ASN A 150 -11.48 -9.61 -5.81
CA ASN A 150 -11.87 -8.61 -6.82
C ASN A 150 -10.68 -8.02 -7.57
N PHE A 151 -9.45 -8.22 -7.07
CA PHE A 151 -8.26 -7.65 -7.67
C PHE A 151 -7.60 -8.65 -8.63
N ASP A 152 -7.06 -8.13 -9.74
CA ASP A 152 -6.30 -8.87 -10.74
C ASP A 152 -4.79 -8.63 -10.56
N ILE A 153 -4.43 -7.46 -10.04
CA ILE A 153 -3.06 -6.97 -9.91
C ILE A 153 -2.85 -6.42 -8.50
N ILE A 154 -1.75 -6.81 -7.87
CA ILE A 154 -1.27 -6.22 -6.61
C ILE A 154 0.18 -5.78 -6.83
N TYR A 155 0.45 -4.51 -6.60
CA TYR A 155 1.79 -3.92 -6.50
C TYR A 155 2.04 -3.59 -5.04
N THR A 156 3.15 -4.03 -4.47
CA THR A 156 3.40 -3.80 -3.05
C THR A 156 4.89 -3.71 -2.75
N GLU A 157 5.24 -2.87 -1.75
CA GLU A 157 6.56 -2.95 -1.13
C GLU A 157 6.74 -4.33 -0.48
N VAL A 158 7.95 -4.85 -0.54
CA VAL A 158 8.35 -6.14 0.03
C VAL A 158 9.74 -6.06 0.64
N ASN A 159 10.00 -6.90 1.63
CA ASN A 159 11.23 -6.89 2.39
C ASN A 159 11.89 -8.27 2.44
N GLU A 160 13.21 -8.36 2.24
CA GLU A 160 14.03 -9.56 2.49
C GLU A 160 14.65 -9.55 3.89
N LYS A 161 14.66 -8.40 4.56
CA LYS A 161 15.14 -8.19 5.92
C LYS A 161 14.09 -7.42 6.72
N GLU A 162 14.19 -7.43 8.04
CA GLU A 162 13.34 -6.61 8.88
C GLU A 162 13.75 -5.12 8.82
N LEU A 163 13.39 -4.46 7.72
CA LEU A 163 13.59 -3.02 7.56
C LEU A 163 12.89 -2.25 8.68
N TYR A 164 11.69 -2.69 9.02
CA TYR A 164 10.95 -2.34 10.23
C TYR A 164 10.84 -3.58 11.11
N ARG A 165 10.86 -3.42 12.43
CA ARG A 165 10.80 -4.55 13.38
C ARG A 165 9.53 -5.36 13.20
N ASN A 166 9.69 -6.66 13.03
CA ASN A 166 8.60 -7.60 12.80
C ASN A 166 7.77 -7.30 11.52
N CYS A 167 8.30 -6.56 10.55
CA CYS A 167 7.64 -6.46 9.25
C CYS A 167 7.63 -7.83 8.56
N PRO A 168 6.62 -8.10 7.72
CA PRO A 168 6.59 -9.33 6.94
C PRO A 168 7.77 -9.37 5.97
N LEU A 169 8.33 -10.55 5.77
CA LEU A 169 9.26 -10.78 4.70
C LEU A 169 8.49 -11.13 3.41
N ILE A 170 9.17 -11.00 2.27
CA ILE A 170 8.57 -11.27 0.96
C ILE A 170 7.93 -12.67 0.88
N ALA A 171 8.51 -13.68 1.57
CA ALA A 171 7.96 -15.02 1.63
C ALA A 171 6.61 -15.09 2.38
N ASP A 172 6.39 -14.23 3.37
CA ASP A 172 5.13 -14.19 4.11
C ASP A 172 4.01 -13.62 3.23
N ILE A 173 4.34 -12.60 2.43
CA ILE A 173 3.42 -12.01 1.45
C ILE A 173 3.11 -13.01 0.33
N ASP A 174 4.14 -13.69 -0.22
CA ASP A 174 3.99 -14.76 -1.22
C ASP A 174 3.01 -15.83 -0.73
N ASN A 175 3.24 -16.36 0.48
CA ASN A 175 2.42 -17.41 1.07
C ASN A 175 0.97 -16.97 1.30
N TYR A 176 0.78 -15.73 1.77
CA TYR A 176 -0.55 -15.20 1.98
C TYR A 176 -1.32 -15.01 0.67
N LEU A 177 -0.71 -14.36 -0.31
CA LEU A 177 -1.32 -14.08 -1.61
C LEU A 177 -1.55 -15.32 -2.46
N HIS A 178 -0.75 -16.38 -2.26
CA HIS A 178 -0.96 -17.68 -2.92
C HIS A 178 -2.34 -18.27 -2.60
N ASN A 179 -2.87 -18.06 -1.37
CA ASN A 179 -4.21 -18.53 -0.99
C ASN A 179 -5.35 -17.86 -1.79
N PHE A 180 -5.05 -16.71 -2.43
CA PHE A 180 -5.97 -15.98 -3.30
C PHE A 180 -5.62 -16.14 -4.78
N ASN A 181 -4.80 -17.14 -5.13
CA ASN A 181 -4.32 -17.44 -6.49
C ASN A 181 -3.46 -16.34 -7.12
N PHE A 182 -2.79 -15.50 -6.34
CA PHE A 182 -1.80 -14.57 -6.88
C PHE A 182 -0.44 -15.24 -7.02
N ILE A 183 0.27 -14.87 -8.09
CA ILE A 183 1.65 -15.31 -8.39
C ILE A 183 2.50 -14.06 -8.55
N ARG A 184 3.64 -14.02 -7.86
CA ARG A 184 4.62 -12.95 -8.03
C ARG A 184 5.28 -13.06 -9.41
N LYS A 185 5.20 -12.00 -10.21
CA LYS A 185 5.70 -11.93 -11.60
C LYS A 185 6.96 -11.11 -11.74
N LEU A 186 7.08 -10.03 -10.99
CA LEU A 186 8.27 -9.17 -10.98
C LEU A 186 8.65 -8.85 -9.54
N THR A 187 9.94 -8.63 -9.35
CA THR A 187 10.50 -8.14 -8.08
C THR A 187 11.74 -7.33 -8.39
N ASN A 188 11.91 -6.21 -7.70
CA ASN A 188 13.14 -5.44 -7.69
C ASN A 188 13.49 -5.12 -6.24
N ILE A 189 14.60 -5.66 -5.76
CA ILE A 189 15.08 -5.49 -4.38
C ILE A 189 16.37 -4.67 -4.41
N THR A 190 16.45 -3.67 -3.54
CA THR A 190 17.66 -2.87 -3.32
C THR A 190 18.73 -3.67 -2.59
N GLU A 191 19.95 -3.17 -2.57
CA GLU A 191 21.05 -3.78 -1.79
C GLU A 191 20.77 -3.80 -0.26
N TYR A 192 19.85 -2.97 0.20
CA TYR A 192 19.43 -2.91 1.60
C TYR A 192 18.33 -3.91 1.96
N GLY A 193 17.79 -4.63 0.97
CA GLY A 193 16.86 -5.73 1.18
C GLY A 193 15.38 -5.29 1.25
N TRP A 194 15.03 -4.12 0.73
CA TRP A 194 13.65 -3.69 0.48
C TRP A 194 13.44 -3.44 -1.00
N GLY A 195 12.23 -3.44 -1.44
CA GLY A 195 11.91 -3.17 -2.84
C GLY A 195 10.44 -3.37 -3.15
N ASP A 196 10.13 -3.53 -4.43
CA ASP A 196 8.77 -3.69 -4.90
C ASP A 196 8.55 -5.06 -5.56
N ALA A 197 7.36 -5.59 -5.42
CA ALA A 197 6.89 -6.80 -6.08
C ALA A 197 5.55 -6.58 -6.78
N LEU A 198 5.40 -7.23 -7.93
CA LEU A 198 4.16 -7.29 -8.69
C LEU A 198 3.59 -8.70 -8.64
N TYR A 199 2.37 -8.82 -8.16
CA TYR A 199 1.59 -10.05 -8.15
C TYR A 199 0.44 -9.96 -9.13
N ILE A 200 0.21 -11.02 -9.86
CA ILE A 200 -0.88 -11.15 -10.83
C ILE A 200 -1.73 -12.35 -10.45
N LYS A 201 -3.04 -12.17 -10.50
CA LYS A 201 -3.97 -13.26 -10.26
C LYS A 201 -3.89 -14.29 -11.37
N ASN A 202 -3.65 -15.54 -11.00
CA ASN A 202 -3.67 -16.66 -11.92
C ASN A 202 -5.12 -17.08 -12.17
N THR A 203 -5.68 -16.58 -13.28
CA THR A 203 -6.97 -17.06 -13.78
C THR A 203 -6.70 -18.34 -14.58
N ILE A 204 -6.92 -19.48 -13.96
CA ILE A 204 -6.89 -20.79 -14.67
C ILE A 204 -8.10 -20.87 -15.58
#